data_4a2675555f77645de4bd248064c984c5
#
_entry.id   4a2675555f77645de4bd248064c984c5
#
_cell.length_a   1.000
_cell.length_b   1.000
_cell.length_c   1.000
_cell.angle_alpha   90.00
_cell.angle_beta   90.00
_cell.angle_gamma   90.00
#
_symmetry.space_group_name_H-M   'P 1'
#
loop_
_entity.id
_entity.type
_entity.pdbx_description
1 polymer ?
#
loop_
_entity_poly.entity_id
_entity_poly.type
_entity_poly.pdbx_seq_one_letter_code
_entity_poly.pdbx_strand_id
1 'polypeptide(L)'
;SHTTLVPFSAPPVADETVSKEAMRYSQFFGKTLRDAPADAETASHRLLLRSGMVQQVAAGIFNYMPLGWRSISKIKNIIREEMDRAGALEVNMPVVQPRELWEQSGRADTFIPPLATFVDRRERRMVLAPTHEETVTMMAKAGLHSYRDLPFTLYHIQTKFRDEPRPRAGLLRVREFEMKDAYSFDADEAGLDRSFQAMVAAYKRIFSRCGLRVVMVEADSGAIGGKASNEFILLAESGEDTVLMCDRCGYAANVEKAQFQKPALPPEAPLPMEKFATPGVKTIKALAQFAGVPASKTIKVVFYSVEG
;
A
#
# COMPACT_ATOMS: atom_id res chain seq x y z
N SER A 1 -39.26 45.52 -22.56
CA SER A 1 -39.13 44.15 -23.03
C SER A 1 -39.26 43.19 -21.85
N HIS A 2 -40.47 42.59 -21.69
CA HIS A 2 -40.69 41.57 -20.66
C HIS A 2 -40.30 40.24 -21.23
N THR A 3 -39.25 39.59 -20.66
CA THR A 3 -38.85 38.22 -20.94
C THR A 3 -39.69 37.31 -20.08
N THR A 4 -40.65 36.60 -20.68
CA THR A 4 -41.47 35.61 -20.01
C THR A 4 -40.65 34.31 -19.90
N LEU A 5 -40.31 33.93 -18.67
CA LEU A 5 -39.70 32.63 -18.38
C LEU A 5 -40.75 31.54 -18.53
N VAL A 6 -40.57 30.66 -19.51
CA VAL A 6 -41.36 29.44 -19.67
C VAL A 6 -40.84 28.41 -18.65
N PRO A 7 -41.68 27.84 -17.80
CA PRO A 7 -41.24 26.81 -16.88
C PRO A 7 -40.80 25.54 -17.64
N PHE A 8 -39.57 25.12 -17.42
CA PHE A 8 -39.03 23.87 -17.92
C PHE A 8 -39.68 22.71 -17.16
N SER A 9 -40.63 22.02 -17.73
CA SER A 9 -41.15 20.76 -17.22
C SER A 9 -40.20 19.66 -17.66
N ALA A 10 -39.43 19.10 -16.68
CA ALA A 10 -38.66 17.90 -16.91
C ALA A 10 -39.60 16.75 -17.35
N PRO A 11 -39.23 15.96 -18.35
CA PRO A 11 -40.00 14.76 -18.72
C PRO A 11 -40.00 13.79 -17.51
N PRO A 12 -41.05 12.99 -17.32
CA PRO A 12 -41.09 12.00 -16.27
C PRO A 12 -39.90 11.06 -16.46
N VAL A 13 -39.10 10.93 -15.41
CA VAL A 13 -38.08 9.90 -15.34
C VAL A 13 -38.80 8.58 -15.39
N ALA A 14 -38.74 7.91 -16.53
CA ALA A 14 -39.18 6.52 -16.66
C ALA A 14 -38.39 5.73 -15.61
N ASP A 15 -39.09 5.14 -14.65
CA ASP A 15 -38.57 4.13 -13.74
C ASP A 15 -38.24 2.88 -14.57
N GLU A 16 -37.13 2.96 -15.34
CA GLU A 16 -36.55 1.78 -15.93
C GLU A 16 -35.94 0.99 -14.76
N THR A 17 -36.79 0.14 -14.18
CA THR A 17 -36.29 -1.08 -13.52
C THR A 17 -35.52 -1.85 -14.60
N VAL A 18 -34.26 -1.47 -14.80
CA VAL A 18 -33.31 -2.25 -15.57
C VAL A 18 -33.27 -3.61 -14.87
N SER A 19 -34.03 -4.56 -15.41
CA SER A 19 -33.92 -5.95 -15.01
C SER A 19 -32.44 -6.28 -15.15
N LYS A 20 -31.77 -6.61 -14.04
CA LYS A 20 -30.39 -7.13 -14.05
C LYS A 20 -30.46 -8.48 -14.76
N GLU A 21 -30.60 -8.47 -16.08
CA GLU A 21 -30.46 -9.68 -16.86
C GLU A 21 -29.13 -10.31 -16.51
N ALA A 22 -29.16 -11.54 -16.04
CA ALA A 22 -27.98 -12.28 -15.68
C ALA A 22 -27.10 -12.40 -16.92
N MET A 23 -26.00 -11.63 -16.94
CA MET A 23 -25.08 -11.64 -18.07
C MET A 23 -24.47 -13.03 -18.23
N ARG A 24 -24.72 -13.67 -19.36
CA ARG A 24 -24.24 -15.03 -19.64
C ARG A 24 -22.74 -15.00 -19.92
N TYR A 25 -21.99 -15.94 -19.33
CA TYR A 25 -20.56 -16.06 -19.55
C TYR A 25 -20.18 -16.20 -21.04
N SER A 26 -21.01 -16.85 -21.83
CA SER A 26 -20.81 -16.98 -23.29
C SER A 26 -20.80 -15.64 -24.05
N GLN A 27 -21.31 -14.57 -23.44
CA GLN A 27 -21.36 -13.21 -24.00
C GLN A 27 -20.23 -12.31 -23.44
N PHE A 28 -19.40 -12.83 -22.53
CA PHE A 28 -18.29 -12.06 -21.99
C PHE A 28 -17.15 -11.92 -22.98
N PHE A 29 -16.55 -10.74 -22.99
CA PHE A 29 -15.26 -10.51 -23.64
C PHE A 29 -14.13 -11.10 -22.79
N GLY A 30 -13.25 -11.83 -23.43
CA GLY A 30 -12.15 -12.55 -22.79
C GLY A 30 -12.47 -14.04 -22.66
N LYS A 31 -11.42 -14.86 -22.76
CA LYS A 31 -11.50 -16.31 -22.65
C LYS A 31 -10.63 -16.79 -21.50
N THR A 32 -11.02 -17.90 -20.88
CA THR A 32 -10.16 -18.62 -19.96
C THR A 32 -9.03 -19.32 -20.71
N LEU A 33 -7.88 -19.42 -20.06
CA LEU A 33 -6.74 -20.18 -20.56
C LEU A 33 -6.70 -21.56 -19.88
N ARG A 34 -6.37 -22.58 -20.66
CA ARG A 34 -6.15 -23.93 -20.12
C ARG A 34 -4.93 -23.95 -19.20
N ASP A 35 -3.84 -23.37 -19.69
CA ASP A 35 -2.55 -23.33 -19.01
C ASP A 35 -2.19 -21.88 -18.68
N ALA A 36 -1.48 -21.68 -17.59
CA ALA A 36 -0.94 -20.37 -17.24
C ALA A 36 0.32 -20.10 -18.08
N PRO A 37 0.58 -18.83 -18.46
CA PRO A 37 1.87 -18.46 -19.01
C PRO A 37 3.03 -18.88 -18.11
N ALA A 38 4.19 -19.21 -18.70
CA ALA A 38 5.35 -19.75 -18.00
C ALA A 38 5.96 -18.77 -16.97
N ASP A 39 5.77 -17.48 -17.18
CA ASP A 39 6.21 -16.38 -16.30
C ASP A 39 5.28 -16.11 -15.11
N ALA A 40 4.15 -16.80 -15.04
CA ALA A 40 3.22 -16.69 -13.92
C ALA A 40 3.66 -17.59 -12.75
N GLU A 41 4.46 -17.03 -11.83
CA GLU A 41 5.08 -17.79 -10.74
C GLU A 41 4.13 -18.10 -9.58
N THR A 42 3.34 -17.10 -9.12
CA THR A 42 2.44 -17.25 -7.97
C THR A 42 1.09 -17.84 -8.34
N ALA A 43 0.44 -18.50 -7.38
CA ALA A 43 -0.89 -19.08 -7.57
C ALA A 43 -1.93 -18.02 -7.97
N SER A 44 -1.89 -16.84 -7.33
CA SER A 44 -2.80 -15.72 -7.64
C SER A 44 -2.60 -15.21 -9.07
N HIS A 45 -1.34 -15.04 -9.51
CA HIS A 45 -1.02 -14.59 -10.87
C HIS A 45 -1.54 -15.58 -11.91
N ARG A 46 -1.24 -16.88 -11.71
CA ARG A 46 -1.72 -17.95 -12.58
C ARG A 46 -3.25 -17.99 -12.69
N LEU A 47 -3.94 -17.87 -11.56
CA LEU A 47 -5.41 -17.92 -11.54
C LEU A 47 -6.04 -16.70 -12.21
N LEU A 48 -5.51 -15.50 -11.97
CA LEU A 48 -6.00 -14.26 -12.58
C LEU A 48 -5.88 -14.29 -14.12
N LEU A 49 -4.74 -14.74 -14.64
CA LEU A 49 -4.53 -14.88 -16.09
C LEU A 49 -5.42 -16.00 -16.67
N ARG A 50 -5.44 -17.18 -16.04
CA ARG A 50 -6.24 -18.32 -16.53
C ARG A 50 -7.74 -18.03 -16.52
N SER A 51 -8.24 -17.32 -15.54
CA SER A 51 -9.66 -16.94 -15.48
C SER A 51 -10.04 -15.79 -16.42
N GLY A 52 -9.08 -15.19 -17.12
CA GLY A 52 -9.33 -14.04 -17.98
C GLY A 52 -9.76 -12.79 -17.21
N MET A 53 -9.33 -12.65 -15.96
CA MET A 53 -9.61 -11.46 -15.15
C MET A 53 -8.68 -10.30 -15.45
N VAL A 54 -7.45 -10.60 -15.83
CA VAL A 54 -6.44 -9.61 -16.21
C VAL A 54 -5.70 -10.04 -17.49
N GLN A 55 -5.16 -9.05 -18.18
CA GLN A 55 -4.28 -9.23 -19.33
C GLN A 55 -3.06 -8.34 -19.15
N GLN A 56 -1.88 -8.91 -19.25
CA GLN A 56 -0.64 -8.14 -19.14
C GLN A 56 -0.41 -7.33 -20.41
N VAL A 57 -0.12 -6.03 -20.24
CA VAL A 57 0.26 -5.09 -21.29
C VAL A 57 1.79 -4.99 -21.36
N ALA A 58 2.40 -4.81 -20.20
CA ALA A 58 3.84 -4.76 -20.00
C ALA A 58 4.16 -5.25 -18.58
N ALA A 59 5.45 -5.38 -18.25
CA ALA A 59 5.87 -5.76 -16.90
C ALA A 59 5.29 -4.79 -15.86
N GLY A 60 4.43 -5.30 -14.97
CA GLY A 60 3.76 -4.52 -13.93
C GLY A 60 2.65 -3.59 -14.42
N ILE A 61 2.16 -3.76 -15.64
CA ILE A 61 1.05 -2.99 -16.22
C ILE A 61 0.02 -3.96 -16.79
N PHE A 62 -1.23 -3.86 -16.35
CA PHE A 62 -2.29 -4.81 -16.67
C PHE A 62 -3.58 -4.13 -17.11
N ASN A 63 -4.24 -4.72 -18.09
CA ASN A 63 -5.64 -4.49 -18.36
C ASN A 63 -6.48 -5.30 -17.37
N TYR A 64 -7.49 -4.69 -16.77
CA TYR A 64 -8.53 -5.38 -16.04
C TYR A 64 -9.65 -5.76 -16.99
N MET A 65 -9.81 -7.06 -17.22
CA MET A 65 -10.83 -7.59 -18.09
C MET A 65 -12.23 -7.49 -17.42
N PRO A 66 -13.34 -7.67 -18.12
CA PRO A 66 -14.68 -7.42 -17.57
C PRO A 66 -14.97 -8.08 -16.21
N LEU A 67 -14.56 -9.33 -16.00
CA LEU A 67 -14.72 -10.00 -14.68
C LEU A 67 -13.82 -9.40 -13.61
N GLY A 68 -12.57 -9.12 -13.95
CA GLY A 68 -11.62 -8.47 -13.06
C GLY A 68 -12.10 -7.08 -12.64
N TRP A 69 -12.56 -6.28 -13.63
CA TRP A 69 -13.09 -4.95 -13.37
C TRP A 69 -14.34 -4.96 -12.49
N ARG A 70 -15.27 -5.91 -12.71
CA ARG A 70 -16.45 -6.09 -11.83
C ARG A 70 -16.04 -6.43 -10.39
N SER A 71 -15.01 -7.24 -10.21
CA SER A 71 -14.50 -7.59 -8.88
C SER A 71 -13.90 -6.37 -8.18
N ILE A 72 -13.06 -5.60 -8.89
CA ILE A 72 -12.48 -4.36 -8.37
C ILE A 72 -13.57 -3.34 -8.05
N SER A 73 -14.59 -3.17 -8.91
CA SER A 73 -15.69 -2.25 -8.68
C SER A 73 -16.49 -2.60 -7.40
N LYS A 74 -16.70 -3.90 -7.12
CA LYS A 74 -17.33 -4.34 -5.86
C LYS A 74 -16.46 -3.99 -4.64
N ILE A 75 -15.15 -4.22 -4.73
CA ILE A 75 -14.20 -3.87 -3.66
C ILE A 75 -14.21 -2.36 -3.42
N LYS A 76 -14.16 -1.56 -4.49
CA LYS A 76 -14.25 -0.09 -4.41
C LYS A 76 -15.52 0.37 -3.71
N ASN A 77 -16.66 -0.25 -4.00
CA ASN A 77 -17.93 0.11 -3.34
C ASN A 77 -17.91 -0.24 -1.86
N ILE A 78 -17.37 -1.41 -1.46
CA ILE A 78 -17.19 -1.75 -0.05
C ILE A 78 -16.30 -0.70 0.64
N ILE A 79 -15.22 -0.29 -0.01
CA ILE A 79 -14.32 0.74 0.52
C ILE A 79 -15.05 2.06 0.71
N ARG A 80 -15.79 2.56 -0.30
CA ARG A 80 -16.57 3.80 -0.21
C ARG A 80 -17.54 3.78 0.97
N GLU A 81 -18.36 2.74 1.05
CA GLU A 81 -19.34 2.60 2.13
C GLU A 81 -18.70 2.64 3.53
N GLU A 82 -17.52 2.05 3.70
CA GLU A 82 -16.84 2.06 5.01
C GLU A 82 -16.08 3.36 5.27
N MET A 83 -15.58 4.03 4.23
CA MET A 83 -14.99 5.35 4.36
C MET A 83 -16.04 6.41 4.69
N ASP A 84 -17.18 6.38 3.99
CA ASP A 84 -18.33 7.28 4.26
C ASP A 84 -18.87 7.06 5.70
N ARG A 85 -18.98 5.80 6.13
CA ARG A 85 -19.35 5.45 7.52
C ARG A 85 -18.36 5.98 8.55
N ALA A 86 -17.09 6.09 8.19
CA ALA A 86 -16.05 6.69 9.03
C ALA A 86 -16.07 8.22 9.02
N GLY A 87 -16.97 8.85 8.24
CA GLY A 87 -17.11 10.30 8.12
C GLY A 87 -16.08 10.95 7.17
N ALA A 88 -15.39 10.15 6.35
CA ALA A 88 -14.47 10.67 5.37
C ALA A 88 -15.20 11.13 4.09
N LEU A 89 -14.66 12.14 3.40
CA LEU A 89 -15.23 12.73 2.19
C LEU A 89 -14.45 12.29 0.95
N GLU A 90 -15.13 11.76 -0.05
CA GLU A 90 -14.51 11.35 -1.31
C GLU A 90 -14.16 12.58 -2.17
N VAL A 91 -12.92 12.61 -2.66
CA VAL A 91 -12.44 13.57 -3.63
C VAL A 91 -11.81 12.83 -4.80
N ASN A 92 -11.53 13.53 -5.91
CA ASN A 92 -10.80 12.96 -7.03
C ASN A 92 -9.63 13.88 -7.42
N MET A 93 -8.42 13.45 -7.10
CA MET A 93 -7.20 14.20 -7.36
C MET A 93 -6.50 13.69 -8.64
N PRO A 94 -5.79 14.57 -9.39
CA PRO A 94 -5.18 14.21 -10.66
C PRO A 94 -4.00 13.25 -10.49
N VAL A 95 -3.82 12.32 -11.43
CA VAL A 95 -2.63 11.45 -11.52
C VAL A 95 -1.40 12.23 -11.97
N VAL A 96 -1.59 13.23 -12.84
CA VAL A 96 -0.51 14.08 -13.33
C VAL A 96 -0.37 15.29 -12.40
N GLN A 97 0.80 15.45 -11.82
CA GLN A 97 1.09 16.49 -10.83
C GLN A 97 2.27 17.36 -11.27
N PRO A 98 2.27 18.68 -10.97
CA PRO A 98 3.45 19.51 -11.14
C PRO A 98 4.59 19.04 -10.23
N ARG A 99 5.82 18.96 -10.77
CA ARG A 99 7.00 18.57 -9.99
C ARG A 99 7.33 19.57 -8.86
N GLU A 100 6.96 20.84 -9.03
CA GLU A 100 7.16 21.87 -8.03
C GLU A 100 6.53 21.55 -6.67
N LEU A 101 5.40 20.82 -6.64
CA LEU A 101 4.78 20.37 -5.38
C LEU A 101 5.69 19.42 -4.62
N TRP A 102 6.37 18.53 -5.33
CA TRP A 102 7.32 17.57 -4.78
C TRP A 102 8.63 18.21 -4.36
N GLU A 103 9.06 19.27 -5.04
CA GLU A 103 10.19 20.09 -4.66
C GLU A 103 9.91 20.88 -3.37
N GLN A 104 8.69 21.43 -3.23
CA GLN A 104 8.25 22.12 -2.01
C GLN A 104 8.20 21.20 -0.79
N SER A 105 7.82 19.93 -0.94
CA SER A 105 7.83 18.95 0.15
C SER A 105 9.22 18.37 0.44
N GLY A 106 10.22 18.64 -0.42
CA GLY A 106 11.56 18.06 -0.33
C GLY A 106 11.65 16.60 -0.77
N ARG A 107 10.58 16.05 -1.36
CA ARG A 107 10.49 14.62 -1.75
C ARG A 107 10.81 14.36 -3.22
N ALA A 108 11.09 15.39 -4.01
CA ALA A 108 11.28 15.28 -5.45
C ALA A 108 12.39 14.29 -5.85
N ASP A 109 13.49 14.24 -5.09
CA ASP A 109 14.66 13.42 -5.38
C ASP A 109 14.90 12.31 -4.35
N THR A 110 14.13 12.28 -3.26
CA THR A 110 14.28 11.30 -2.18
C THR A 110 13.21 10.21 -2.18
N PHE A 111 12.18 10.33 -3.00
CA PHE A 111 11.12 9.33 -3.09
C PHE A 111 11.65 8.02 -3.72
N ILE A 112 11.28 6.88 -3.14
CA ILE A 112 11.69 5.55 -3.59
C ILE A 112 10.45 4.69 -3.87
N PRO A 113 10.34 4.08 -5.08
CA PRO A 113 11.22 4.22 -6.25
C PRO A 113 11.19 5.65 -6.82
N PRO A 114 12.19 6.05 -7.63
CA PRO A 114 12.26 7.41 -8.18
C PRO A 114 10.98 7.82 -8.90
N LEU A 115 10.66 9.12 -8.86
CA LEU A 115 9.46 9.66 -9.51
C LEU A 115 9.54 9.49 -11.03
N ALA A 116 8.48 8.97 -11.64
CA ALA A 116 8.32 8.98 -13.09
C ALA A 116 7.96 10.40 -13.54
N THR A 117 8.89 11.05 -14.22
CA THR A 117 8.76 12.45 -14.65
C THR A 117 8.73 12.58 -16.16
N PHE A 118 8.05 13.59 -16.64
CA PHE A 118 8.04 13.99 -18.04
C PHE A 118 7.91 15.52 -18.17
N VAL A 119 8.13 16.03 -19.36
CA VAL A 119 7.98 17.45 -19.67
C VAL A 119 6.77 17.64 -20.56
N ASP A 120 5.89 18.56 -20.21
CA ASP A 120 4.72 18.89 -21.04
C ASP A 120 5.10 19.81 -22.23
N ARG A 121 4.12 20.11 -23.09
CA ARG A 121 4.34 20.98 -24.27
C ARG A 121 4.71 22.43 -23.93
N ARG A 122 4.57 22.84 -22.67
CA ARG A 122 4.94 24.15 -22.15
C ARG A 122 6.24 24.11 -21.34
N GLU A 123 7.01 23.04 -21.53
CA GLU A 123 8.31 22.82 -20.85
C GLU A 123 8.20 22.69 -19.31
N ARG A 124 7.01 22.40 -18.78
CA ARG A 124 6.83 22.20 -17.34
C ARG A 124 7.15 20.75 -16.98
N ARG A 125 7.89 20.58 -15.91
CA ARG A 125 8.18 19.24 -15.36
C ARG A 125 6.96 18.71 -14.61
N MET A 126 6.52 17.53 -15.00
CA MET A 126 5.36 16.83 -14.45
C MET A 126 5.78 15.49 -13.87
N VAL A 127 4.97 14.97 -12.95
CA VAL A 127 5.15 13.68 -12.27
C VAL A 127 3.90 12.85 -12.47
N LEU A 128 4.06 11.54 -12.70
CA LEU A 128 2.99 10.57 -12.51
C LEU A 128 2.92 10.21 -11.02
N ALA A 129 1.80 10.51 -10.40
CA ALA A 129 1.63 10.42 -8.94
C ALA A 129 1.85 9.01 -8.38
N PRO A 130 2.86 8.77 -7.54
CA PRO A 130 2.99 7.55 -6.76
C PRO A 130 2.15 7.60 -5.48
N THR A 131 1.75 8.79 -5.06
CA THR A 131 0.92 9.13 -3.88
C THR A 131 0.40 10.57 -4.01
N HIS A 132 -0.40 11.08 -3.06
CA HIS A 132 -1.07 12.37 -3.21
C HIS A 132 -0.98 13.29 -1.98
N GLU A 133 -0.01 13.10 -1.10
CA GLU A 133 0.17 13.97 0.07
C GLU A 133 0.34 15.44 -0.35
N GLU A 134 1.09 15.71 -1.42
CA GLU A 134 1.35 17.06 -1.92
C GLU A 134 0.06 17.74 -2.40
N THR A 135 -0.74 17.02 -3.19
CA THR A 135 -1.98 17.61 -3.76
C THR A 135 -3.08 17.75 -2.73
N VAL A 136 -3.24 16.79 -1.80
CA VAL A 136 -4.24 16.90 -0.75
C VAL A 136 -3.90 18.02 0.24
N THR A 137 -2.60 18.20 0.55
CA THR A 137 -2.13 19.32 1.38
C THR A 137 -2.40 20.66 0.72
N MET A 138 -2.18 20.76 -0.59
CA MET A 138 -2.53 21.96 -1.36
C MET A 138 -4.04 22.25 -1.29
N MET A 139 -4.89 21.22 -1.43
CA MET A 139 -6.35 21.36 -1.29
C MET A 139 -6.75 21.81 0.11
N ALA A 140 -6.19 21.15 1.14
CA ALA A 140 -6.46 21.52 2.53
C ALA A 140 -6.04 22.97 2.83
N LYS A 141 -4.85 23.38 2.37
CA LYS A 141 -4.38 24.76 2.51
C LYS A 141 -5.30 25.79 1.86
N ALA A 142 -5.91 25.45 0.73
CA ALA A 142 -6.85 26.35 0.03
C ALA A 142 -8.24 26.40 0.69
N GLY A 143 -8.68 25.29 1.28
CA GLY A 143 -10.03 25.16 1.86
C GLY A 143 -10.11 25.43 3.37
N LEU A 144 -8.99 25.44 4.08
CA LEU A 144 -8.93 25.58 5.53
C LEU A 144 -8.70 27.03 5.91
N HIS A 145 -9.72 27.66 6.51
CA HIS A 145 -9.70 29.07 6.89
C HIS A 145 -9.59 29.28 8.40
N SER A 146 -9.96 28.26 9.19
CA SER A 146 -9.98 28.34 10.65
C SER A 146 -9.74 26.97 11.27
N TYR A 147 -9.21 26.94 12.52
CA TYR A 147 -9.14 25.70 13.31
C TYR A 147 -10.51 25.05 13.54
N ARG A 148 -11.61 25.80 13.36
CA ARG A 148 -12.98 25.29 13.46
C ARG A 148 -13.39 24.42 12.30
N ASP A 149 -12.64 24.45 11.20
CA ASP A 149 -12.86 23.61 10.03
C ASP A 149 -12.29 22.18 10.25
N LEU A 150 -11.55 21.99 11.34
CA LEU A 150 -10.97 20.72 11.77
C LEU A 150 -11.86 19.99 12.80
N PRO A 151 -11.85 18.65 12.87
CA PRO A 151 -11.13 17.75 12.00
C PRO A 151 -11.91 17.43 10.72
N PHE A 152 -11.19 17.00 9.68
CA PHE A 152 -11.79 16.37 8.50
C PHE A 152 -10.86 15.31 7.90
N THR A 153 -11.44 14.37 7.17
CA THR A 153 -10.69 13.35 6.43
C THR A 153 -11.14 13.37 4.98
N LEU A 154 -10.17 13.48 4.06
CA LEU A 154 -10.38 13.33 2.63
C LEU A 154 -9.86 12.00 2.17
N TYR A 155 -10.56 11.33 1.25
CA TYR A 155 -10.06 10.11 0.62
C TYR A 155 -10.35 10.10 -0.87
N HIS A 156 -9.61 9.31 -1.61
CA HIS A 156 -9.94 8.99 -2.98
C HIS A 156 -9.54 7.56 -3.35
N ILE A 157 -10.08 7.08 -4.46
CA ILE A 157 -9.66 5.84 -5.11
C ILE A 157 -9.14 6.23 -6.48
N GLN A 158 -7.81 6.22 -6.64
CA GLN A 158 -7.17 6.74 -7.84
C GLN A 158 -5.97 5.90 -8.25
N THR A 159 -5.71 5.90 -9.55
CA THR A 159 -4.50 5.31 -10.13
C THR A 159 -3.24 5.94 -9.53
N LYS A 160 -2.27 5.08 -9.23
CA LYS A 160 -0.91 5.43 -8.83
C LYS A 160 0.06 4.85 -9.83
N PHE A 161 1.16 5.55 -10.04
CA PHE A 161 2.28 5.04 -10.82
C PHE A 161 3.55 5.05 -9.97
N ARG A 162 4.16 3.88 -9.81
CA ARG A 162 5.47 3.73 -9.16
C ARG A 162 6.41 3.04 -10.12
N ASP A 163 7.54 3.66 -10.41
CA ASP A 163 8.51 3.10 -11.35
C ASP A 163 9.28 1.93 -10.70
N GLU A 164 8.53 0.89 -10.36
CA GLU A 164 9.04 -0.32 -9.73
C GLU A 164 10.04 -1.03 -10.63
N PRO A 165 11.31 -1.18 -10.20
CA PRO A 165 12.35 -1.78 -11.04
C PRO A 165 12.16 -3.28 -11.27
N ARG A 166 11.44 -3.99 -10.39
CA ARG A 166 11.23 -5.45 -10.44
C ARG A 166 9.78 -5.83 -10.16
N PRO A 167 8.84 -5.49 -11.05
CA PRO A 167 7.47 -5.93 -10.89
C PRO A 167 7.39 -7.45 -10.96
N ARG A 168 6.59 -8.06 -10.07
CA ARG A 168 6.47 -9.51 -9.93
C ARG A 168 5.16 -9.93 -9.28
N ALA A 169 4.91 -11.24 -9.26
CA ALA A 169 3.77 -11.84 -8.59
C ALA A 169 2.39 -11.32 -9.07
N GLY A 170 2.28 -11.00 -10.36
CA GLY A 170 1.04 -10.53 -10.97
C GLY A 170 0.62 -9.16 -10.46
N LEU A 171 -0.51 -9.07 -9.75
CA LEU A 171 -1.03 -7.81 -9.21
C LEU A 171 -0.46 -7.42 -7.83
N LEU A 172 0.42 -8.22 -7.23
CA LEU A 172 0.98 -7.92 -5.91
C LEU A 172 2.03 -6.80 -5.95
N ARG A 173 2.88 -6.80 -6.97
CA ARG A 173 3.91 -5.77 -7.15
C ARG A 173 3.95 -5.28 -8.59
N VAL A 174 3.28 -4.18 -8.81
CA VAL A 174 3.01 -3.60 -10.13
C VAL A 174 3.52 -2.16 -10.21
N ARG A 175 3.54 -1.60 -11.42
CA ARG A 175 3.93 -0.21 -11.68
C ARG A 175 2.74 0.73 -11.71
N GLU A 176 1.62 0.29 -12.27
CA GLU A 176 0.37 1.04 -12.31
C GLU A 176 -0.72 0.26 -11.58
N PHE A 177 -1.42 0.90 -10.65
CA PHE A 177 -2.45 0.28 -9.83
C PHE A 177 -3.41 1.32 -9.24
N GLU A 178 -4.57 0.87 -8.80
CA GLU A 178 -5.49 1.71 -8.05
C GLU A 178 -5.25 1.58 -6.54
N MET A 179 -5.27 2.70 -5.86
CA MET A 179 -5.12 2.78 -4.41
C MET A 179 -6.27 3.61 -3.83
N LYS A 180 -6.82 3.16 -2.70
CA LYS A 180 -7.54 4.04 -1.80
C LYS A 180 -6.54 4.61 -0.82
N ASP A 181 -6.40 5.90 -0.81
CA ASP A 181 -5.63 6.64 0.17
C ASP A 181 -6.54 7.68 0.85
N ALA A 182 -6.35 7.84 2.15
CA ALA A 182 -7.10 8.77 2.98
C ALA A 182 -6.13 9.61 3.82
N TYR A 183 -6.51 10.85 4.04
CA TYR A 183 -5.69 11.86 4.68
C TYR A 183 -6.53 12.60 5.71
N SER A 184 -6.17 12.50 6.98
CA SER A 184 -6.84 13.23 8.04
C SER A 184 -6.10 14.52 8.38
N PHE A 185 -6.87 15.52 8.76
CA PHE A 185 -6.38 16.81 9.22
C PHE A 185 -7.01 17.10 10.58
N ASP A 186 -6.19 17.16 11.59
CA ASP A 186 -6.59 17.26 12.99
C ASP A 186 -5.91 18.46 13.66
N ALA A 187 -6.54 19.03 14.70
CA ALA A 187 -6.01 20.18 15.40
C ALA A 187 -4.91 19.83 16.41
N ASP A 188 -4.90 18.60 16.90
CA ASP A 188 -3.99 18.12 17.94
C ASP A 188 -3.71 16.61 17.81
N GLU A 189 -2.74 16.12 18.58
CA GLU A 189 -2.35 14.70 18.63
C GLU A 189 -3.53 13.80 19.04
N ALA A 190 -4.38 14.22 19.98
CA ALA A 190 -5.52 13.44 20.41
C ALA A 190 -6.58 13.32 19.28
N GLY A 191 -6.73 14.35 18.47
CA GLY A 191 -7.52 14.32 17.24
C GLY A 191 -6.96 13.31 16.26
N LEU A 192 -5.64 13.39 15.98
CA LEU A 192 -4.94 12.47 15.11
C LEU A 192 -5.12 11.01 15.54
N ASP A 193 -5.00 10.72 16.85
CA ASP A 193 -5.23 9.38 17.38
C ASP A 193 -6.68 8.90 17.13
N ARG A 194 -7.66 9.77 17.31
CA ARG A 194 -9.07 9.42 17.00
C ARG A 194 -9.26 9.11 15.53
N SER A 195 -8.71 9.94 14.65
CA SER A 195 -8.77 9.74 13.20
C SER A 195 -8.07 8.43 12.79
N PHE A 196 -6.91 8.13 13.38
CA PHE A 196 -6.20 6.87 13.18
C PHE A 196 -7.05 5.66 13.60
N GLN A 197 -7.67 5.70 14.80
CA GLN A 197 -8.52 4.60 15.27
C GLN A 197 -9.78 4.43 14.43
N ALA A 198 -10.35 5.52 13.91
CA ALA A 198 -11.46 5.45 12.96
C ALA A 198 -11.07 4.72 11.67
N MET A 199 -9.85 4.98 11.14
CA MET A 199 -9.31 4.27 9.99
C MET A 199 -9.04 2.80 10.29
N VAL A 200 -8.45 2.48 11.44
CA VAL A 200 -8.27 1.07 11.88
C VAL A 200 -9.59 0.33 11.90
N ALA A 201 -10.65 0.94 12.45
CA ALA A 201 -11.97 0.33 12.49
C ALA A 201 -12.57 0.16 11.06
N ALA A 202 -12.41 1.15 10.18
CA ALA A 202 -12.84 1.08 8.79
C ALA A 202 -12.14 -0.04 8.03
N TYR A 203 -10.80 -0.14 8.13
CA TYR A 203 -10.03 -1.20 7.48
C TYR A 203 -10.44 -2.60 7.95
N LYS A 204 -10.64 -2.81 9.25
CA LYS A 204 -11.13 -4.10 9.77
C LYS A 204 -12.46 -4.52 9.13
N ARG A 205 -13.39 -3.58 8.96
CA ARG A 205 -14.66 -3.85 8.28
C ARG A 205 -14.51 -4.10 6.80
N ILE A 206 -13.67 -3.31 6.11
CA ILE A 206 -13.39 -3.48 4.67
C ILE A 206 -12.86 -4.89 4.42
N PHE A 207 -11.80 -5.30 5.12
CA PHE A 207 -11.21 -6.62 4.93
C PHE A 207 -12.18 -7.74 5.28
N SER A 208 -12.93 -7.61 6.38
CA SER A 208 -13.96 -8.58 6.77
C SER A 208 -15.04 -8.73 5.70
N ARG A 209 -15.53 -7.62 5.13
CA ARG A 209 -16.52 -7.63 4.03
C ARG A 209 -15.97 -8.18 2.72
N CYS A 210 -14.67 -8.07 2.51
CA CYS A 210 -13.96 -8.71 1.40
C CYS A 210 -13.68 -10.20 1.65
N GLY A 211 -14.06 -10.75 2.81
CA GLY A 211 -13.83 -12.15 3.17
C GLY A 211 -12.39 -12.45 3.61
N LEU A 212 -11.61 -11.43 3.94
CA LEU A 212 -10.21 -11.58 4.32
C LEU A 212 -10.04 -11.53 5.84
N ARG A 213 -9.35 -12.54 6.39
CA ARG A 213 -8.96 -12.58 7.81
C ARG A 213 -7.56 -12.00 7.94
N VAL A 214 -7.48 -10.74 8.31
CA VAL A 214 -6.21 -10.02 8.45
C VAL A 214 -5.82 -9.85 9.91
N VAL A 215 -4.52 -9.79 10.16
CA VAL A 215 -3.93 -9.42 11.44
C VAL A 215 -3.33 -8.03 11.30
N MET A 216 -3.61 -7.14 12.27
CA MET A 216 -2.96 -5.84 12.33
C MET A 216 -1.62 -6.02 13.07
N VAL A 217 -0.55 -5.58 12.45
CA VAL A 217 0.81 -5.70 12.97
C VAL A 217 1.47 -4.33 13.06
N GLU A 218 2.35 -4.15 14.04
CA GLU A 218 3.22 -3.00 14.09
C GLU A 218 4.25 -3.08 12.95
N ALA A 219 4.45 -1.95 12.26
CA ALA A 219 5.35 -1.84 11.13
C ALA A 219 6.30 -0.65 11.28
N ASP A 220 7.40 -0.69 10.57
CA ASP A 220 8.27 0.47 10.40
C ASP A 220 7.59 1.50 9.48
N SER A 221 7.73 2.80 9.78
CA SER A 221 7.12 3.86 8.97
C SER A 221 7.85 4.13 7.65
N GLY A 222 9.03 3.55 7.47
CA GLY A 222 9.83 3.67 6.26
C GLY A 222 10.17 5.12 5.88
N ALA A 223 10.41 5.33 4.59
CA ALA A 223 10.79 6.64 4.04
C ALA A 223 9.65 7.68 4.08
N ILE A 224 8.40 7.26 4.29
CA ILE A 224 7.26 8.19 4.42
C ILE A 224 7.31 8.90 5.78
N GLY A 225 7.92 8.27 6.79
CA GLY A 225 8.05 8.82 8.14
C GLY A 225 6.78 8.63 8.97
N GLY A 226 6.78 9.21 10.18
CA GLY A 226 5.68 9.12 11.13
C GLY A 226 6.09 8.43 12.44
N LYS A 227 5.29 8.64 13.50
CA LYS A 227 5.59 8.11 14.85
C LYS A 227 5.18 6.64 15.01
N ALA A 228 4.14 6.22 14.30
CA ALA A 228 3.60 4.86 14.34
C ALA A 228 3.10 4.44 12.95
N SER A 229 3.30 3.18 12.63
CA SER A 229 2.78 2.56 11.41
C SER A 229 2.20 1.20 11.76
N ASN A 230 1.09 0.85 11.10
CA ASN A 230 0.47 -0.45 11.20
C ASN A 230 0.13 -0.98 9.81
N GLU A 231 0.22 -2.29 9.68
CA GLU A 231 -0.16 -3.01 8.46
C GLU A 231 -1.24 -4.04 8.77
N PHE A 232 -2.14 -4.24 7.81
CA PHE A 232 -3.11 -5.33 7.86
C PHE A 232 -2.64 -6.46 6.95
N ILE A 233 -2.18 -7.55 7.54
CA ILE A 233 -1.56 -8.66 6.82
C ILE A 233 -2.49 -9.86 6.79
N LEU A 234 -2.71 -10.40 5.58
CA LEU A 234 -3.31 -11.70 5.37
C LEU A 234 -2.23 -12.77 5.50
N LEU A 235 -2.35 -13.64 6.50
CA LEU A 235 -1.41 -14.74 6.69
C LEU A 235 -1.62 -15.78 5.59
N ALA A 236 -0.56 -16.05 4.81
CA ALA A 236 -0.58 -17.02 3.72
C ALA A 236 0.83 -17.63 3.54
N GLU A 237 0.89 -18.92 3.21
CA GLU A 237 2.17 -19.61 2.95
C GLU A 237 2.94 -19.03 1.77
N SER A 238 2.23 -18.41 0.80
CA SER A 238 2.79 -17.77 -0.38
C SER A 238 3.14 -16.28 -0.15
N GLY A 239 3.06 -15.78 1.09
CA GLY A 239 3.41 -14.40 1.43
C GLY A 239 4.91 -14.14 1.28
N GLU A 240 5.28 -12.89 0.99
CA GLU A 240 6.68 -12.46 0.87
C GLU A 240 7.24 -11.97 2.22
N ASP A 241 6.38 -11.44 3.11
CA ASP A 241 6.78 -10.84 4.37
C ASP A 241 6.64 -11.81 5.54
N THR A 242 7.50 -11.65 6.54
CA THR A 242 7.46 -12.44 7.77
C THR A 242 6.89 -11.61 8.91
N VAL A 243 5.90 -12.17 9.61
CA VAL A 243 5.28 -11.57 10.79
C VAL A 243 5.62 -12.39 12.03
N LEU A 244 6.03 -11.71 13.09
CA LEU A 244 6.21 -12.31 14.40
C LEU A 244 4.97 -12.06 15.25
N MET A 245 4.42 -13.12 15.80
CA MET A 245 3.21 -13.07 16.62
C MET A 245 3.45 -13.76 17.96
N CYS A 246 2.90 -13.20 19.03
CA CYS A 246 2.95 -13.77 20.36
C CYS A 246 1.59 -14.39 20.71
N ASP A 247 1.56 -15.71 20.91
CA ASP A 247 0.33 -16.44 21.25
C ASP A 247 -0.22 -16.11 22.65
N ARG A 248 0.61 -15.50 23.51
CA ARG A 248 0.22 -15.19 24.89
C ARG A 248 -0.43 -13.84 25.06
N CYS A 249 0.07 -12.80 24.37
CA CYS A 249 -0.41 -11.42 24.56
C CYS A 249 -1.02 -10.80 23.30
N GLY A 250 -0.98 -11.52 22.16
CA GLY A 250 -1.50 -11.01 20.88
C GLY A 250 -0.61 -9.95 20.21
N TYR A 251 0.58 -9.68 20.73
CA TYR A 251 1.56 -8.80 20.07
C TYR A 251 1.89 -9.33 18.67
N ALA A 252 1.86 -8.45 17.69
CA ALA A 252 2.23 -8.79 16.32
C ALA A 252 2.99 -7.63 15.67
N ALA A 253 4.09 -7.94 15.01
CA ALA A 253 4.92 -6.96 14.32
C ALA A 253 5.62 -7.58 13.10
N ASN A 254 5.98 -6.76 12.12
CA ASN A 254 6.89 -7.20 11.06
C ASN A 254 8.33 -7.36 11.62
N VAL A 255 9.21 -7.99 10.83
CA VAL A 255 10.57 -8.33 11.28
C VAL A 255 11.38 -7.08 11.66
N GLU A 256 11.19 -5.98 10.95
CA GLU A 256 11.91 -4.73 11.14
C GLU A 256 11.53 -4.04 12.45
N LYS A 257 10.27 -4.18 12.89
CA LYS A 257 9.73 -3.51 14.07
C LYS A 257 9.69 -4.40 15.31
N ALA A 258 9.70 -5.72 15.13
CA ALA A 258 9.50 -6.66 16.23
C ALA A 258 10.49 -6.49 17.37
N GLN A 259 9.95 -6.41 18.58
CA GLN A 259 10.72 -6.32 19.82
C GLN A 259 10.50 -7.56 20.68
N PHE A 260 11.54 -8.05 21.30
CA PHE A 260 11.49 -9.15 22.25
C PHE A 260 12.50 -8.95 23.38
N GLN A 261 12.16 -9.46 24.53
CA GLN A 261 13.09 -9.47 25.66
C GLN A 261 14.01 -10.68 25.53
N LYS A 262 15.30 -10.42 25.43
CA LYS A 262 16.28 -11.49 25.55
C LYS A 262 16.39 -11.91 27.03
N PRO A 263 16.40 -13.23 27.31
CA PRO A 263 16.71 -13.68 28.67
C PRO A 263 18.08 -13.15 29.07
N ALA A 264 18.20 -12.66 30.30
CA ALA A 264 19.49 -12.28 30.84
C ALA A 264 20.41 -13.50 30.84
N LEU A 265 21.53 -13.38 30.17
CA LEU A 265 22.57 -14.42 30.27
C LEU A 265 23.19 -14.36 31.65
N PRO A 266 23.49 -15.51 32.26
CA PRO A 266 24.23 -15.51 33.50
C PRO A 266 25.56 -14.76 33.33
N PRO A 267 26.00 -13.95 34.31
CA PRO A 267 27.26 -13.24 34.22
C PRO A 267 28.39 -14.26 34.11
N GLU A 268 29.19 -14.14 33.08
CA GLU A 268 30.42 -14.93 32.89
C GLU A 268 31.64 -14.07 33.20
N ALA A 269 32.63 -14.64 33.80
CA ALA A 269 33.90 -13.93 34.02
C ALA A 269 34.55 -13.63 32.66
N PRO A 270 35.02 -12.40 32.40
CA PRO A 270 35.70 -12.08 31.17
C PRO A 270 36.98 -12.92 31.03
N LEU A 271 37.12 -13.56 29.87
CA LEU A 271 38.34 -14.26 29.50
C LEU A 271 39.36 -13.30 28.89
N PRO A 272 40.67 -13.60 28.96
CA PRO A 272 41.68 -12.86 28.21
C PRO A 272 41.36 -12.82 26.73
N MET A 273 41.61 -11.67 26.09
CA MET A 273 41.37 -11.52 24.67
C MET A 273 42.49 -12.21 23.87
N GLU A 274 42.17 -13.20 23.08
CA GLU A 274 43.07 -13.92 22.20
C GLU A 274 42.70 -13.75 20.74
N LYS A 275 43.73 -13.67 19.87
CA LYS A 275 43.54 -13.69 18.41
C LYS A 275 43.78 -15.10 17.90
N PHE A 276 42.84 -15.65 17.17
CA PHE A 276 43.01 -16.92 16.46
C PHE A 276 42.60 -16.83 15.02
N ALA A 277 43.26 -17.57 14.14
CA ALA A 277 43.00 -17.58 12.74
C ALA A 277 41.77 -18.44 12.44
N THR A 278 40.88 -17.98 11.55
CA THR A 278 39.68 -18.69 11.12
C THR A 278 39.70 -18.94 9.60
N PRO A 279 40.67 -19.73 9.08
CA PRO A 279 40.81 -19.93 7.66
C PRO A 279 39.58 -20.63 7.06
N GLY A 280 39.01 -20.06 5.99
CA GLY A 280 37.84 -20.61 5.30
C GLY A 280 36.51 -20.48 6.01
N VAL A 281 36.45 -19.89 7.21
CA VAL A 281 35.22 -19.71 8.01
C VAL A 281 34.53 -18.42 7.62
N LYS A 282 33.36 -18.52 6.94
CA LYS A 282 32.64 -17.35 6.39
C LYS A 282 31.30 -17.09 7.08
N THR A 283 30.75 -18.03 7.86
CA THR A 283 29.41 -17.91 8.46
C THR A 283 29.49 -18.03 9.97
N ILE A 284 28.50 -17.46 10.69
CA ILE A 284 28.36 -17.60 12.16
C ILE A 284 28.30 -19.07 12.55
N LYS A 285 27.52 -19.89 11.83
CA LYS A 285 27.39 -21.31 12.09
C LYS A 285 28.73 -22.04 12.00
N ALA A 286 29.50 -21.79 10.96
CA ALA A 286 30.84 -22.37 10.77
C ALA A 286 31.82 -21.86 11.85
N LEU A 287 31.75 -20.57 12.23
CA LEU A 287 32.58 -20.02 13.30
C LEU A 287 32.29 -20.64 14.66
N ALA A 288 31.03 -20.77 15.00
CA ALA A 288 30.58 -21.39 16.25
C ALA A 288 31.07 -22.84 16.35
N GLN A 289 30.95 -23.60 15.26
CA GLN A 289 31.44 -24.98 15.17
C GLN A 289 32.96 -25.04 15.26
N PHE A 290 33.68 -24.17 14.56
CA PHE A 290 35.13 -24.10 14.57
C PHE A 290 35.69 -23.75 15.94
N ALA A 291 35.07 -22.78 16.61
CA ALA A 291 35.50 -22.31 17.97
C ALA A 291 34.93 -23.17 19.10
N GLY A 292 34.06 -24.15 18.83
CA GLY A 292 33.46 -24.99 19.88
C GLY A 292 32.54 -24.23 20.83
N VAL A 293 31.93 -23.11 20.37
CA VAL A 293 31.04 -22.27 21.19
C VAL A 293 29.66 -22.19 20.56
N PRO A 294 28.58 -21.95 21.35
CA PRO A 294 27.26 -21.70 20.79
C PRO A 294 27.25 -20.48 19.88
N ALA A 295 26.44 -20.50 18.82
CA ALA A 295 26.31 -19.37 17.89
C ALA A 295 25.91 -18.05 18.59
N SER A 296 25.18 -18.13 19.71
CA SER A 296 24.81 -17.00 20.55
C SER A 296 25.99 -16.27 21.20
N LYS A 297 27.18 -16.91 21.26
CA LYS A 297 28.44 -16.31 21.79
C LYS A 297 29.31 -15.73 20.68
N THR A 298 28.86 -15.73 19.44
CA THR A 298 29.62 -15.18 18.30
C THR A 298 29.04 -13.86 17.82
N ILE A 299 29.92 -12.90 17.50
CA ILE A 299 29.54 -11.61 16.90
C ILE A 299 30.24 -11.53 15.54
N LYS A 300 29.48 -11.27 14.49
CA LYS A 300 30.01 -10.98 13.15
C LYS A 300 29.85 -9.49 12.86
N VAL A 301 30.96 -8.80 12.68
CA VAL A 301 30.97 -7.40 12.24
C VAL A 301 31.09 -7.37 10.72
N VAL A 302 30.24 -6.61 10.07
CA VAL A 302 30.28 -6.36 8.63
C VAL A 302 30.59 -4.89 8.42
N PHE A 303 31.65 -4.60 7.70
CA PHE A 303 32.03 -3.24 7.35
C PHE A 303 31.49 -2.91 5.98
N TYR A 304 30.90 -1.74 5.84
CA TYR A 304 30.46 -1.18 4.56
C TYR A 304 31.32 0.04 4.27
N SER A 305 31.77 0.15 3.04
CA SER A 305 32.36 1.36 2.47
C SER A 305 31.22 2.11 1.77
N VAL A 306 30.99 3.36 2.14
CA VAL A 306 30.07 4.24 1.42
C VAL A 306 30.95 5.15 0.56
N GLU A 307 30.81 5.02 -0.76
CA GLU A 307 31.38 5.97 -1.69
C GLU A 307 30.53 7.24 -1.63
N GLY A 308 31.15 8.38 -1.27
CA GLY A 308 30.51 9.67 -1.11
C GLY A 308 30.18 10.37 -2.44
#